data_d23ce2209f7834772b32071d3cbb3427
#
_entry.id   d23ce2209f7834772b32071d3cbb3427
#
_cell.length_a   1.000
_cell.length_b   1.000
_cell.length_c   1.000
_cell.angle_alpha   90.00
_cell.angle_beta   90.00
_cell.angle_gamma   90.00
#
_symmetry.space_group_name_H-M   'P 1'
#
loop_
_entity.id
_entity.type
_entity.pdbx_description
1 polymer ?
#
loop_
_entity_poly.entity_id
_entity_poly.type
_entity_poly.pdbx_seq_one_letter_code
_entity_poly.pdbx_strand_id
1 'polypeptide(L)'
;MSSRTTFLSAAMLFVCCLFFLTACGQQIPTFSTEYQAVFMDNGQVFFGKMKNTGSNYTLLRDVYYIGRQTSPDGKEVKNILIKRGNEWHAPEYMYINGQHIVVIEPVAANSRVAELIKEAKTQKPQPGQQQ
;
A
#
# COMPACT_ATOMS: atom_id res chain seq x y z
N MET A 1 -25.86 49.16 27.50
CA MET A 1 -25.94 47.69 27.77
C MET A 1 -25.86 46.81 26.52
N SER A 2 -25.77 47.37 25.34
CA SER A 2 -25.79 46.62 24.04
C SER A 2 -24.43 46.03 23.61
N SER A 3 -23.29 46.57 24.05
CA SER A 3 -21.96 46.19 23.57
C SER A 3 -21.45 44.80 24.12
N ARG A 4 -21.87 44.43 25.31
CA ARG A 4 -21.40 43.16 25.93
C ARG A 4 -22.05 41.92 25.33
N THR A 5 -23.29 42.00 24.86
CA THR A 5 -24.00 40.89 24.21
C THR A 5 -23.51 40.61 22.83
N THR A 6 -23.07 41.61 22.06
CA THR A 6 -22.47 41.44 20.73
C THR A 6 -21.10 40.78 20.78
N PHE A 7 -20.28 41.13 21.79
CA PHE A 7 -18.96 40.46 21.99
C PHE A 7 -19.08 38.99 22.39
N LEU A 8 -20.03 38.64 23.24
CA LEU A 8 -20.30 37.26 23.64
C LEU A 8 -20.81 36.43 22.45
N SER A 9 -21.67 37.02 21.60
CA SER A 9 -22.19 36.32 20.41
C SER A 9 -21.10 36.06 19.36
N ALA A 10 -20.21 37.06 19.14
CA ALA A 10 -19.08 36.92 18.21
C ALA A 10 -18.04 35.89 18.69
N ALA A 11 -17.74 35.85 20.00
CA ALA A 11 -16.84 34.88 20.60
C ALA A 11 -17.39 33.44 20.52
N MET A 12 -18.70 33.26 20.71
CA MET A 12 -19.35 31.98 20.60
C MET A 12 -19.38 31.42 19.17
N LEU A 13 -19.57 32.31 18.17
CA LEU A 13 -19.48 31.95 16.74
C LEU A 13 -18.04 31.55 16.34
N PHE A 14 -17.04 32.24 16.87
CA PHE A 14 -15.63 31.92 16.58
C PHE A 14 -15.19 30.59 17.17
N VAL A 15 -15.65 30.25 18.38
CA VAL A 15 -15.40 28.95 19.03
C VAL A 15 -16.10 27.83 18.26
N CYS A 16 -17.32 28.05 17.76
CA CYS A 16 -18.04 27.05 16.96
C CYS A 16 -17.34 26.76 15.63
N CYS A 17 -16.76 27.76 14.95
CA CYS A 17 -15.99 27.55 13.72
C CYS A 17 -14.69 26.77 13.93
N LEU A 18 -14.07 26.86 15.11
CA LEU A 18 -12.86 26.11 15.42
C LEU A 18 -13.11 24.59 15.60
N PHE A 19 -14.31 24.17 15.96
CA PHE A 19 -14.68 22.77 16.08
C PHE A 19 -14.95 22.07 14.73
N PHE A 20 -15.19 22.80 13.65
CA PHE A 20 -15.43 22.22 12.33
C PHE A 20 -14.16 21.96 11.52
N LEU A 21 -12.98 22.32 12.04
CA LEU A 21 -11.68 22.01 11.42
C LEU A 21 -11.12 20.63 11.80
N THR A 22 -11.95 19.72 12.33
CA THR A 22 -11.54 18.33 12.47
C THR A 22 -11.39 17.73 11.07
N ALA A 23 -10.16 17.74 10.60
CA ALA A 23 -9.73 17.16 9.34
C ALA A 23 -10.28 15.75 9.19
N CYS A 24 -11.01 15.52 8.12
CA CYS A 24 -11.40 14.20 7.65
C CYS A 24 -10.12 13.46 7.23
N GLY A 25 -9.37 12.92 8.20
CA GLY A 25 -8.24 12.02 7.95
C GLY A 25 -8.81 10.74 7.35
N GLN A 26 -8.48 10.42 6.10
CA GLN A 26 -8.77 9.12 5.54
C GLN A 26 -8.10 8.05 6.41
N GLN A 27 -8.91 7.33 7.19
CA GLN A 27 -8.43 6.18 7.94
C GLN A 27 -8.28 5.01 6.97
N ILE A 28 -7.03 4.60 6.71
CA ILE A 28 -6.77 3.34 6.03
C ILE A 28 -7.12 2.20 6.99
N PRO A 29 -7.86 1.16 6.51
CA PRO A 29 -8.21 0.04 7.36
C PRO A 29 -6.97 -0.65 7.92
N THR A 30 -7.04 -1.13 9.16
CA THR A 30 -6.00 -1.97 9.76
C THR A 30 -6.28 -3.42 9.41
N PHE A 31 -5.26 -4.12 8.90
CA PHE A 31 -5.34 -5.53 8.55
C PHE A 31 -4.60 -6.37 9.61
N SER A 32 -5.16 -7.53 9.97
CA SER A 32 -4.52 -8.49 10.87
C SER A 32 -3.49 -9.37 10.16
N THR A 33 -3.48 -9.38 8.83
CA THR A 33 -2.56 -10.18 8.02
C THR A 33 -1.23 -9.47 7.80
N GLU A 34 -0.16 -10.25 7.71
CA GLU A 34 1.21 -9.74 7.50
C GLU A 34 1.36 -9.03 6.15
N TYR A 35 0.70 -9.55 5.10
CA TYR A 35 0.73 -9.02 3.75
C TYR A 35 -0.64 -8.56 3.31
N GLN A 36 -0.65 -7.54 2.47
CA GLN A 36 -1.83 -7.02 1.77
C GLN A 36 -1.59 -7.05 0.27
N ALA A 37 -2.65 -7.33 -0.49
CA ALA A 37 -2.71 -7.14 -1.93
C ALA A 37 -3.22 -5.72 -2.21
N VAL A 38 -2.45 -4.94 -2.94
CA VAL A 38 -2.76 -3.55 -3.30
C VAL A 38 -2.98 -3.49 -4.81
N PHE A 39 -4.23 -3.25 -5.20
CA PHE A 39 -4.65 -3.16 -6.60
C PHE A 39 -4.60 -1.71 -7.05
N MET A 40 -3.90 -1.49 -8.15
CA MET A 40 -3.72 -0.18 -8.75
C MET A 40 -4.71 0.06 -9.90
N ASP A 41 -5.01 1.32 -10.17
CA ASP A 41 -5.89 1.75 -11.28
C ASP A 41 -5.36 1.37 -12.67
N ASN A 42 -4.06 1.15 -12.82
CA ASN A 42 -3.42 0.68 -14.04
C ASN A 42 -3.43 -0.87 -14.19
N GLY A 43 -4.12 -1.58 -13.29
CA GLY A 43 -4.21 -3.05 -13.28
C GLY A 43 -3.02 -3.77 -12.66
N GLN A 44 -2.01 -3.07 -12.15
CA GLN A 44 -0.93 -3.70 -11.39
C GLN A 44 -1.41 -4.12 -10.01
N VAL A 45 -0.87 -5.24 -9.51
CA VAL A 45 -1.12 -5.72 -8.16
C VAL A 45 0.21 -5.95 -7.45
N PHE A 46 0.35 -5.33 -6.29
CA PHE A 46 1.50 -5.53 -5.41
C PHE A 46 1.08 -6.27 -4.15
N PHE A 47 1.93 -7.18 -3.69
CA PHE A 47 1.77 -7.86 -2.41
C PHE A 47 2.88 -7.38 -1.48
N GLY A 48 2.54 -6.85 -0.34
CA GLY A 48 3.55 -6.30 0.58
C GLY A 48 3.02 -6.04 1.96
N LYS A 49 3.94 -5.73 2.87
CA LYS A 49 3.62 -5.28 4.22
C LYS A 49 3.30 -3.80 4.18
N MET A 50 2.03 -3.49 4.30
CA MET A 50 1.54 -2.12 4.22
C MET A 50 1.65 -1.40 5.55
N LYS A 51 2.09 -0.13 5.49
CA LYS A 51 2.05 0.80 6.62
C LYS A 51 1.45 2.12 6.16
N ASN A 52 0.43 2.56 6.89
CA ASN A 52 -0.08 3.91 6.71
C ASN A 52 0.93 4.92 7.24
N THR A 53 1.24 5.95 6.45
CA THR A 53 2.19 7.01 6.81
C THR A 53 1.49 8.27 7.33
N GLY A 54 0.14 8.26 7.39
CA GLY A 54 -0.65 9.47 7.72
C GLY A 54 -0.63 10.54 6.62
N SER A 55 -0.11 10.20 5.44
CA SER A 55 -0.03 11.04 4.25
C SER A 55 -0.85 10.44 3.10
N ASN A 56 -0.90 11.16 1.96
CA ASN A 56 -1.51 10.63 0.73
C ASN A 56 -0.73 9.44 0.12
N TYR A 57 0.40 9.07 0.71
CA TYR A 57 1.23 7.96 0.28
C TYR A 57 1.17 6.80 1.27
N THR A 58 1.06 5.60 0.74
CA THR A 58 1.11 4.34 1.49
C THR A 58 2.49 3.72 1.33
N LEU A 59 3.14 3.42 2.45
CA LEU A 59 4.42 2.70 2.46
C LEU A 59 4.17 1.20 2.31
N LEU A 60 4.83 0.58 1.33
CA LEU A 60 4.83 -0.85 1.11
C LEU A 60 6.26 -1.39 1.25
N ARG A 61 6.45 -2.41 2.08
CA ARG A 61 7.73 -3.09 2.32
C ARG A 61 7.64 -4.56 1.94
N ASP A 62 8.79 -5.19 1.70
CA ASP A 62 8.90 -6.60 1.33
C ASP A 62 7.92 -6.95 0.20
N VAL A 63 8.10 -6.24 -0.93
CA VAL A 63 7.11 -6.15 -2.00
C VAL A 63 7.34 -7.23 -3.05
N TYR A 64 6.23 -7.83 -3.48
CA TYR A 64 6.16 -8.82 -4.55
C TYR A 64 5.11 -8.42 -5.57
N TYR A 65 5.24 -8.93 -6.78
CA TYR A 65 4.23 -8.79 -7.84
C TYR A 65 4.21 -10.04 -8.72
N ILE A 66 3.13 -10.22 -9.48
CA ILE A 66 3.03 -11.32 -10.43
C ILE A 66 3.62 -10.88 -11.77
N GLY A 67 4.66 -11.58 -12.21
CA GLY A 67 5.21 -11.47 -13.54
C GLY A 67 4.84 -12.67 -14.41
N ARG A 68 5.08 -12.53 -15.71
CA ARG A 68 4.92 -13.61 -16.68
C ARG A 68 6.29 -14.08 -17.12
N GLN A 69 6.50 -15.39 -17.07
CA GLN A 69 7.71 -16.03 -17.59
C GLN A 69 7.29 -16.96 -18.74
N THR A 70 7.91 -16.73 -19.91
CA THR A 70 7.72 -17.62 -21.06
C THR A 70 8.80 -18.70 -21.02
N SER A 71 8.43 -19.94 -21.32
CA SER A 71 9.40 -21.04 -21.43
C SER A 71 10.41 -20.78 -22.59
N PRO A 72 11.63 -21.35 -22.53
CA PRO A 72 12.66 -21.14 -23.57
C PRO A 72 12.20 -21.54 -24.98
N ASP A 73 11.25 -22.47 -25.10
CA ASP A 73 10.65 -22.90 -26.36
C ASP A 73 9.46 -22.04 -26.82
N GLY A 74 9.09 -21.01 -26.03
CA GLY A 74 8.02 -20.07 -26.33
C GLY A 74 6.61 -20.63 -26.18
N LYS A 75 6.44 -21.89 -25.76
CA LYS A 75 5.14 -22.57 -25.78
C LYS A 75 4.32 -22.39 -24.52
N GLU A 76 4.98 -22.18 -23.38
CA GLU A 76 4.29 -22.04 -22.10
C GLU A 76 4.54 -20.65 -21.50
N VAL A 77 3.47 -20.04 -20.97
CA VAL A 77 3.55 -18.81 -20.18
C VAL A 77 3.11 -19.14 -18.76
N LYS A 78 3.99 -18.94 -17.79
CA LYS A 78 3.72 -19.17 -16.37
C LYS A 78 3.69 -17.85 -15.62
N ASN A 79 2.74 -17.71 -14.71
CA ASN A 79 2.76 -16.63 -13.75
C ASN A 79 3.74 -16.99 -12.63
N ILE A 80 4.67 -16.09 -12.35
CA ILE A 80 5.64 -16.22 -11.27
C ILE A 80 5.54 -15.07 -10.30
N LEU A 81 5.82 -15.32 -9.03
CA LEU A 81 5.93 -14.27 -8.03
C LEU A 81 7.35 -13.70 -8.07
N ILE A 82 7.46 -12.41 -8.31
CA ILE A 82 8.73 -11.68 -8.38
C ILE A 82 8.86 -10.79 -7.16
N LYS A 83 9.97 -10.91 -6.45
CA LYS A 83 10.32 -10.01 -5.35
C LYS A 83 10.94 -8.72 -5.92
N ARG A 84 10.47 -7.58 -5.46
CA ARG A 84 11.15 -6.30 -5.70
C ARG A 84 12.43 -6.20 -4.87
N GLY A 85 13.39 -5.41 -5.36
CA GLY A 85 14.70 -5.25 -4.74
C GLY A 85 15.86 -5.74 -5.60
N ASN A 86 15.58 -6.46 -6.69
CA ASN A 86 16.58 -6.90 -7.66
C ASN A 86 16.74 -5.93 -8.85
N GLU A 87 15.96 -4.86 -8.90
CA GLU A 87 16.08 -3.81 -9.89
C GLU A 87 17.41 -3.04 -9.69
N TRP A 88 17.88 -2.38 -10.70
CA TRP A 88 19.17 -1.66 -10.68
C TRP A 88 19.30 -0.63 -9.55
N HIS A 89 18.18 -0.03 -9.11
CA HIS A 89 18.12 0.89 -7.98
C HIS A 89 17.83 0.20 -6.64
N ALA A 90 17.71 -1.16 -6.63
CA ALA A 90 17.55 -2.02 -5.45
C ALA A 90 16.59 -1.47 -4.38
N PRO A 91 15.30 -1.25 -4.68
CA PRO A 91 14.40 -0.63 -3.73
C PRO A 91 14.05 -1.57 -2.57
N GLU A 92 14.29 -1.15 -1.34
CA GLU A 92 13.90 -1.88 -0.12
C GLU A 92 12.41 -1.72 0.20
N TYR A 93 11.84 -0.61 -0.24
CA TYR A 93 10.43 -0.25 -0.04
C TYR A 93 9.96 0.67 -1.15
N MET A 94 8.65 0.88 -1.20
CA MET A 94 8.05 1.83 -2.12
C MET A 94 6.95 2.64 -1.44
N TYR A 95 6.80 3.87 -1.88
CA TYR A 95 5.65 4.70 -1.56
C TYR A 95 4.69 4.69 -2.74
N ILE A 96 3.44 4.34 -2.47
CA ILE A 96 2.37 4.35 -3.47
C ILE A 96 1.49 5.56 -3.20
N ASN A 97 1.21 6.36 -4.23
CA ASN A 97 0.21 7.42 -4.12
C ASN A 97 -1.16 6.77 -3.92
N GLY A 98 -1.80 7.07 -2.79
CA GLY A 98 -3.09 6.50 -2.42
C GLY A 98 -4.22 6.78 -3.41
N GLN A 99 -4.10 7.83 -4.23
CA GLN A 99 -5.09 8.16 -5.26
C GLN A 99 -5.17 7.11 -6.40
N HIS A 100 -4.12 6.31 -6.56
CA HIS A 100 -4.05 5.26 -7.58
C HIS A 100 -4.36 3.85 -7.02
N ILE A 101 -4.69 3.76 -5.74
CA ILE A 101 -5.10 2.50 -5.10
C ILE A 101 -6.61 2.35 -5.26
N VAL A 102 -7.05 1.27 -5.90
CA VAL A 102 -8.47 0.97 -6.11
C VAL A 102 -9.00 0.06 -5.01
N VAL A 103 -8.24 -0.99 -4.66
CA VAL A 103 -8.63 -1.99 -3.65
C VAL A 103 -7.41 -2.39 -2.83
N ILE A 104 -7.62 -2.66 -1.55
CA ILE A 104 -6.63 -3.29 -0.66
C ILE A 104 -7.30 -4.49 -0.02
N GLU A 105 -6.68 -5.65 -0.13
CA GLU A 105 -7.20 -6.90 0.42
C GLU A 105 -6.17 -7.59 1.33
N PRO A 106 -6.60 -8.25 2.41
CA PRO A 106 -5.70 -9.06 3.22
C PRO A 106 -5.25 -10.31 2.44
N VAL A 107 -3.98 -10.64 2.51
CA VAL A 107 -3.45 -11.92 1.99
C VAL A 107 -3.58 -12.97 3.07
N ALA A 108 -4.46 -13.95 2.86
CA ALA A 108 -4.64 -15.04 3.82
C ALA A 108 -3.37 -15.90 3.95
N ALA A 109 -3.05 -16.34 5.17
CA ALA A 109 -1.83 -17.10 5.46
C ALA A 109 -1.74 -18.44 4.72
N ASN A 110 -2.88 -19.01 4.32
CA ASN A 110 -3.01 -20.26 3.56
C ASN A 110 -3.26 -20.02 2.06
N SER A 111 -3.09 -18.80 1.57
CA SER A 111 -3.23 -18.48 0.16
C SER A 111 -2.00 -18.91 -0.65
N ARG A 112 -2.19 -19.16 -1.95
CA ARG A 112 -1.07 -19.49 -2.85
C ARG A 112 0.00 -18.40 -2.88
N VAL A 113 -0.40 -17.13 -2.77
CA VAL A 113 0.55 -15.99 -2.69
C VAL A 113 1.40 -16.08 -1.42
N ALA A 114 0.79 -16.36 -0.27
CA ALA A 114 1.53 -16.51 0.99
C ALA A 114 2.52 -17.67 0.95
N GLU A 115 2.16 -18.81 0.34
CA GLU A 115 3.06 -19.96 0.11
C GLU A 115 4.25 -19.53 -0.76
N LEU A 116 4.00 -18.91 -1.91
CA LEU A 116 5.06 -18.45 -2.81
C LEU A 116 5.99 -17.41 -2.17
N ILE A 117 5.47 -16.51 -1.34
CA ILE A 117 6.29 -15.58 -0.56
C ILE A 117 7.20 -16.35 0.41
N LYS A 118 6.67 -17.35 1.09
CA LYS A 118 7.44 -18.20 2.01
C LYS A 118 8.54 -18.96 1.28
N GLU A 119 8.21 -19.56 0.13
CA GLU A 119 9.17 -20.24 -0.74
C GLU A 119 10.29 -19.28 -1.20
N ALA A 120 9.93 -18.08 -1.67
CA ALA A 120 10.89 -17.06 -2.11
C ALA A 120 11.84 -16.57 -1.00
N LYS A 121 11.39 -16.58 0.26
CA LYS A 121 12.23 -16.23 1.41
C LYS A 121 13.22 -17.35 1.79
N THR A 122 12.87 -18.60 1.53
CA THR A 122 13.74 -19.75 1.85
C THR A 122 14.76 -20.05 0.76
N GLN A 123 14.48 -19.63 -0.48
CA GLN A 123 15.43 -19.74 -1.57
C GLN A 123 16.48 -18.65 -1.46
N LYS A 124 17.77 -19.04 -1.34
CA LYS A 124 18.89 -18.08 -1.47
C LYS A 124 18.77 -17.36 -2.81
N PRO A 125 19.10 -16.05 -2.88
CA PRO A 125 19.12 -15.31 -4.14
C PRO A 125 19.96 -16.07 -5.17
N GLN A 126 19.36 -16.52 -6.27
CA GLN A 126 20.12 -17.04 -7.39
C GLN A 126 20.76 -15.84 -8.09
N PRO A 127 22.12 -15.80 -8.17
CA PRO A 127 22.79 -14.79 -8.98
C PRO A 127 22.52 -15.14 -10.45
N GLY A 128 21.73 -14.34 -11.16
CA GLY A 128 21.57 -14.52 -12.60
C GLY A 128 20.23 -14.17 -13.24
N GLN A 129 19.26 -13.62 -12.53
CA GLN A 129 18.07 -13.05 -13.20
C GLN A 129 18.19 -11.52 -13.32
N GLN A 130 19.20 -11.10 -14.07
CA GLN A 130 19.27 -9.74 -14.63
C GLN A 130 18.57 -9.78 -15.98
N GLN A 131 17.42 -9.12 -16.06
CA GLN A 131 16.85 -8.67 -17.34
C GLN A 131 16.95 -7.16 -17.40
#